data_533288de5e36d73945854e87556238cc
#
_entry.id   533288de5e36d73945854e87556238cc
#
_cell.length_a   1.000
_cell.length_b   1.000
_cell.length_c   1.000
_cell.angle_alpha   90.00
_cell.angle_beta   90.00
_cell.angle_gamma   90.00
#
_symmetry.space_group_name_H-M   'P 1'
#
loop_
_entity.id
_entity.type
_entity.pdbx_description
1 polymer ?
#
loop_
_entity_poly.entity_id
_entity_poly.type
_entity_poly.pdbx_seq_one_letter_code
_entity_poly.pdbx_strand_id
1 'polypeptide(L)'
;VYQEIPDNVNSDASQGTPMYVATYSANPDIKMAITDHGGLTASLPTYMKAAGHGTEDVCGAGFDLSAPIVDGINSGYIDVVIDQQPFIQGYMPIVQLYLTTKFGMAGLAMDTGAAFVTKANIDAVAPLAALQIR
;
A
#
# COMPACT_ATOMS: atom_id res chain seq x y z
N VAL A 1 17.55 7.51 -1.12
CA VAL A 1 18.09 6.14 -1.12
C VAL A 1 17.04 5.23 -1.74
N TYR A 2 17.44 4.36 -2.65
CA TYR A 2 16.61 3.31 -3.22
C TYR A 2 17.15 1.96 -2.71
N GLN A 3 16.27 1.13 -2.17
CA GLN A 3 16.58 -0.23 -1.73
C GLN A 3 15.69 -1.21 -2.49
N GLU A 4 16.30 -2.02 -3.33
CA GLU A 4 15.61 -3.13 -3.97
C GLU A 4 15.38 -4.26 -2.95
N ILE A 5 14.14 -4.75 -2.90
CA ILE A 5 13.74 -5.90 -2.09
C ILE A 5 13.43 -7.05 -3.05
N PRO A 6 14.13 -8.19 -2.95
CA PRO A 6 13.88 -9.33 -3.83
C PRO A 6 12.45 -9.87 -3.72
N ASP A 7 11.88 -10.34 -4.82
CA ASP A 7 10.49 -10.82 -4.90
C ASP A 7 10.15 -11.92 -3.88
N ASN A 8 11.09 -12.76 -3.53
CA ASN A 8 10.90 -13.80 -2.53
C ASN A 8 10.69 -13.25 -1.11
N VAL A 9 11.04 -12.00 -0.85
CA VAL A 9 10.81 -11.31 0.44
C VAL A 9 9.40 -10.74 0.53
N ASN A 10 8.74 -10.47 -0.60
CA ASN A 10 7.41 -9.84 -0.64
C ASN A 10 6.33 -10.66 0.08
N SER A 11 6.48 -11.96 0.19
CA SER A 11 5.56 -12.86 0.88
C SER A 11 5.90 -13.10 2.35
N ASP A 12 7.07 -12.67 2.82
CA ASP A 12 7.55 -12.89 4.18
C ASP A 12 8.27 -11.63 4.70
N ALA A 13 7.53 -10.83 5.46
CA ALA A 13 8.02 -9.59 6.07
C ALA A 13 9.32 -9.78 6.88
N SER A 14 9.51 -10.95 7.50
CA SER A 14 10.68 -11.21 8.33
C SER A 14 12.01 -11.12 7.55
N GLN A 15 12.00 -11.50 6.28
CA GLN A 15 13.18 -11.46 5.41
C GLN A 15 13.55 -10.04 4.96
N GLY A 16 12.60 -9.13 4.85
CA GLY A 16 12.85 -7.71 4.51
C GLY A 16 13.38 -6.89 5.69
N THR A 17 13.13 -7.34 6.92
CA THR A 17 13.51 -6.60 8.14
C THR A 17 15.00 -6.26 8.22
N PRO A 18 15.93 -7.19 8.00
CA PRO A 18 17.37 -6.87 8.06
C PRO A 18 17.80 -5.84 7.02
N MET A 19 17.19 -5.87 5.84
CA MET A 19 17.50 -4.92 4.75
C MET A 19 17.04 -3.51 5.12
N TYR A 20 15.83 -3.38 5.65
CA TYR A 20 15.31 -2.11 6.14
C TYR A 20 16.21 -1.54 7.25
N VAL A 21 16.50 -2.34 8.28
CA VAL A 21 17.33 -1.93 9.41
C VAL A 21 18.73 -1.49 8.95
N ALA A 22 19.36 -2.24 8.04
CA ALA A 22 20.68 -1.90 7.51
C ALA A 22 20.64 -0.58 6.72
N THR A 23 19.62 -0.36 5.89
CA THR A 23 19.46 0.85 5.08
C THR A 23 19.31 2.09 5.97
N TYR A 24 18.47 2.03 7.00
CA TYR A 24 18.26 3.15 7.91
C TYR A 24 19.47 3.39 8.83
N SER A 25 20.13 2.32 9.29
CA SER A 25 21.37 2.47 10.07
C SER A 25 22.49 3.14 9.27
N ALA A 26 22.57 2.88 7.97
CA ALA A 26 23.54 3.52 7.09
C ALA A 26 23.15 4.95 6.68
N ASN A 27 21.87 5.34 6.82
CA ASN A 27 21.34 6.62 6.38
C ASN A 27 20.39 7.21 7.44
N PRO A 28 20.88 7.68 8.59
CA PRO A 28 20.05 8.10 9.72
C PRO A 28 19.20 9.35 9.45
N ASP A 29 19.51 10.08 8.39
CA ASP A 29 18.77 11.28 7.98
C ASP A 29 17.50 10.98 7.17
N ILE A 30 17.22 9.72 6.84
CA ILE A 30 15.97 9.34 6.13
C ILE A 30 14.78 9.61 7.04
N LYS A 31 13.80 10.38 6.53
CA LYS A 31 12.57 10.75 7.24
C LYS A 31 11.30 10.15 6.63
N MET A 32 11.43 9.39 5.55
CA MET A 32 10.29 8.76 4.89
C MET A 32 10.68 7.40 4.35
N ALA A 33 9.81 6.42 4.54
CA ALA A 33 9.85 5.10 3.93
C ALA A 33 8.67 4.97 2.96
N ILE A 34 8.96 4.79 1.68
CA ILE A 34 7.94 4.56 0.66
C ILE A 34 8.14 3.17 0.09
N THR A 35 7.09 2.37 0.10
CA THR A 35 7.06 1.03 -0.48
C THR A 35 6.25 1.03 -1.77
N ASP A 36 6.63 0.20 -2.72
CA ASP A 36 6.05 0.19 -4.06
C ASP A 36 4.88 -0.80 -4.24
N HIS A 37 4.58 -1.61 -3.20
CA HIS A 37 3.41 -2.51 -3.28
C HIS A 37 2.91 -2.96 -1.89
N GLY A 38 1.69 -3.53 -1.86
CA GLY A 38 0.93 -3.79 -0.64
C GLY A 38 1.59 -4.72 0.38
N GLY A 39 2.33 -5.75 -0.05
CA GLY A 39 3.03 -6.66 0.85
C GLY A 39 4.12 -5.95 1.67
N LEU A 40 4.91 -5.10 1.03
CA LEU A 40 5.92 -4.28 1.70
C LEU A 40 5.27 -3.18 2.54
N THR A 41 4.20 -2.55 2.05
CA THR A 41 3.43 -1.55 2.82
C THR A 41 2.90 -2.16 4.12
N ALA A 42 2.31 -3.34 4.07
CA ALA A 42 1.82 -4.07 5.24
C ALA A 42 2.92 -4.41 6.26
N SER A 43 4.16 -4.48 5.79
CA SER A 43 5.32 -4.85 6.61
C SER A 43 6.02 -3.64 7.26
N LEU A 44 5.73 -2.41 6.82
CA LEU A 44 6.36 -1.19 7.33
C LEU A 44 6.34 -1.08 8.86
N PRO A 45 5.22 -1.34 9.58
CA PRO A 45 5.22 -1.26 11.04
C PRO A 45 6.21 -2.22 11.70
N THR A 46 6.41 -3.40 11.11
CA THR A 46 7.38 -4.39 11.61
C THR A 46 8.81 -3.91 11.38
N TYR A 47 9.10 -3.39 10.19
CA TYR A 47 10.42 -2.90 9.84
C TYR A 47 10.83 -1.69 10.69
N MET A 48 9.94 -0.72 10.86
CA MET A 48 10.18 0.48 11.67
C MET A 48 10.44 0.13 13.13
N LYS A 49 9.62 -0.74 13.72
CA LYS A 49 9.83 -1.23 15.09
C LYS A 49 11.17 -1.94 15.26
N ALA A 50 11.56 -2.78 14.31
CA ALA A 50 12.83 -3.49 14.34
C ALA A 50 14.03 -2.53 14.21
N ALA A 51 13.89 -1.42 13.49
CA ALA A 51 14.89 -0.36 13.41
C ALA A 51 14.91 0.57 14.63
N GLY A 52 13.99 0.39 15.58
CA GLY A 52 13.86 1.24 16.76
C GLY A 52 13.15 2.58 16.49
N HIS A 53 12.44 2.70 15.35
CA HIS A 53 11.69 3.89 15.01
C HIS A 53 10.28 3.88 15.64
N GLY A 54 9.91 5.00 16.26
CA GLY A 54 8.54 5.30 16.65
C GLY A 54 7.73 5.86 15.47
N THR A 55 6.46 6.12 15.72
CA THR A 55 5.52 6.62 14.70
C THR A 55 5.83 8.04 14.20
N GLU A 56 6.60 8.81 14.98
CA GLU A 56 6.96 10.20 14.65
C GLU A 56 8.36 10.33 14.02
N ASP A 57 9.13 9.24 13.96
CA ASP A 57 10.53 9.30 13.53
C ASP A 57 10.66 9.25 12.00
N VAL A 58 9.81 8.44 11.37
CA VAL A 58 9.84 8.15 9.93
C VAL A 58 8.40 8.08 9.41
N CYS A 59 8.07 8.88 8.40
CA CYS A 59 6.80 8.85 7.71
C CYS A 59 6.69 7.58 6.87
N GLY A 60 5.64 6.78 7.08
CA GLY A 60 5.34 5.57 6.33
C GLY A 60 4.37 5.82 5.18
N ALA A 61 4.74 5.42 3.96
CA ALA A 61 3.88 5.55 2.80
C ALA A 61 3.96 4.32 1.89
N GLY A 62 2.90 4.08 1.09
CA GLY A 62 2.92 2.95 0.18
C GLY A 62 1.65 2.82 -0.65
N PHE A 63 1.36 1.60 -1.05
CA PHE A 63 0.27 1.26 -1.94
C PHE A 63 -0.66 0.21 -1.33
N ASP A 64 -1.84 0.15 -1.89
CA ASP A 64 -2.91 -0.80 -1.59
C ASP A 64 -3.57 -0.61 -0.21
N LEU A 65 -4.64 -1.38 0.00
CA LEU A 65 -5.38 -1.36 1.25
C LEU A 65 -5.75 -2.80 1.64
N SER A 66 -5.18 -3.25 2.76
CA SER A 66 -5.44 -4.56 3.35
C SER A 66 -5.60 -4.42 4.86
N ALA A 67 -6.09 -5.46 5.54
CA ALA A 67 -6.25 -5.39 6.99
C ALA A 67 -4.98 -4.99 7.75
N PRO A 68 -3.78 -5.55 7.46
CA PRO A 68 -2.55 -5.11 8.12
C PRO A 68 -2.17 -3.64 7.81
N ILE A 69 -2.50 -3.14 6.61
CA ILE A 69 -2.26 -1.74 6.25
C ILE A 69 -3.22 -0.82 7.02
N VAL A 70 -4.48 -1.21 7.14
CA VAL A 70 -5.47 -0.51 8.00
C VAL A 70 -4.97 -0.40 9.44
N ASP A 71 -4.46 -1.51 9.99
CA ASP A 71 -3.86 -1.53 11.34
C ASP A 71 -2.62 -0.64 11.42
N GLY A 72 -1.79 -0.63 10.39
CA GLY A 72 -0.62 0.25 10.25
C GLY A 72 -0.99 1.73 10.29
N ILE A 73 -2.02 2.13 9.55
CA ILE A 73 -2.56 3.50 9.54
C ILE A 73 -3.15 3.84 10.91
N ASN A 74 -3.93 2.93 11.49
CA ASN A 74 -4.56 3.15 12.79
C ASN A 74 -3.54 3.30 13.93
N SER A 75 -2.44 2.56 13.87
CA SER A 75 -1.36 2.63 14.85
C SER A 75 -0.37 3.78 14.61
N GLY A 76 -0.48 4.51 13.48
CA GLY A 76 0.35 5.66 13.15
C GLY A 76 1.72 5.31 12.54
N TYR A 77 1.97 4.05 12.16
CA TYR A 77 3.20 3.65 11.45
C TYR A 77 3.10 3.84 9.94
N ILE A 78 1.89 4.00 9.41
CA ILE A 78 1.63 4.32 8.01
C ILE A 78 0.81 5.59 7.97
N ASP A 79 1.33 6.63 7.33
CA ASP A 79 0.69 7.94 7.24
C ASP A 79 -0.26 8.03 6.06
N VAL A 80 0.14 7.44 4.93
CA VAL A 80 -0.62 7.52 3.69
C VAL A 80 -0.38 6.31 2.79
N VAL A 81 -1.44 5.86 2.15
CA VAL A 81 -1.35 4.90 1.04
C VAL A 81 -2.14 5.38 -0.17
N ILE A 82 -1.68 4.97 -1.35
CA ILE A 82 -2.43 5.08 -2.59
C ILE A 82 -3.27 3.81 -2.73
N ASP A 83 -4.58 3.95 -2.63
CA ASP A 83 -5.51 2.85 -2.87
C ASP A 83 -5.77 2.75 -4.38
N GLN A 84 -5.26 1.71 -5.01
CA GLN A 84 -5.38 1.46 -6.44
C GLN A 84 -6.76 0.93 -6.85
N GLN A 85 -7.60 0.56 -5.88
CA GLN A 85 -8.94 0.02 -6.11
C GLN A 85 -8.94 -1.22 -7.04
N PRO A 86 -8.24 -2.30 -6.68
CA PRO A 86 -8.02 -3.46 -7.56
C PRO A 86 -9.31 -4.16 -7.97
N PHE A 87 -10.36 -4.12 -7.16
CA PHE A 87 -11.67 -4.64 -7.54
C PHE A 87 -12.23 -3.93 -8.79
N ILE A 88 -12.15 -2.60 -8.83
CA ILE A 88 -12.60 -1.82 -9.98
C ILE A 88 -11.71 -2.08 -11.20
N GLN A 89 -10.41 -2.24 -11.01
CA GLN A 89 -9.46 -2.60 -12.08
C GLN A 89 -9.81 -3.95 -12.74
N GLY A 90 -10.32 -4.90 -11.98
CA GLY A 90 -10.79 -6.18 -12.52
C GLY A 90 -12.21 -6.11 -13.09
N TYR A 91 -13.15 -5.48 -12.38
CA TYR A 91 -14.57 -5.46 -12.73
C TYR A 91 -14.90 -4.61 -13.97
N MET A 92 -14.40 -3.36 -14.00
CA MET A 92 -14.78 -2.42 -15.04
C MET A 92 -14.31 -2.80 -16.45
N PRO A 93 -13.11 -3.37 -16.68
CA PRO A 93 -12.74 -3.87 -17.99
C PRO A 93 -13.69 -4.94 -18.53
N ILE A 94 -14.18 -5.84 -17.69
CA ILE A 94 -15.13 -6.88 -18.11
C ILE A 94 -16.45 -6.24 -18.55
N VAL A 95 -16.97 -5.29 -17.76
CA VAL A 95 -18.19 -4.55 -18.13
C VAL A 95 -18.00 -3.78 -19.43
N GLN A 96 -16.88 -3.06 -19.59
CA GLN A 96 -16.59 -2.30 -20.80
C GLN A 96 -16.44 -3.20 -22.04
N LEU A 97 -15.73 -4.32 -21.92
CA LEU A 97 -15.60 -5.29 -23.01
C LEU A 97 -16.96 -5.86 -23.44
N TYR A 98 -17.82 -6.20 -22.48
CA TYR A 98 -19.19 -6.64 -22.78
C TYR A 98 -19.99 -5.57 -23.54
N LEU A 99 -19.96 -4.34 -23.05
CA LEU A 99 -20.70 -3.22 -23.69
C LEU A 99 -20.15 -2.91 -25.08
N THR A 100 -18.84 -2.95 -25.25
CA THR A 100 -18.21 -2.71 -26.56
C THR A 100 -18.55 -3.82 -27.56
N THR A 101 -18.42 -5.08 -27.17
CA THR A 101 -18.65 -6.21 -28.06
C THR A 101 -20.13 -6.42 -28.40
N LYS A 102 -21.02 -6.18 -27.43
CA LYS A 102 -22.46 -6.41 -27.58
C LYS A 102 -23.18 -5.23 -28.24
N PHE A 103 -22.77 -4.02 -27.93
CA PHE A 103 -23.52 -2.79 -28.30
C PHE A 103 -22.68 -1.76 -29.08
N GLY A 104 -21.42 -2.05 -29.37
CA GLY A 104 -20.53 -1.12 -30.08
C GLY A 104 -20.19 0.16 -29.29
N MET A 105 -20.33 0.13 -27.95
CA MET A 105 -20.03 1.29 -27.11
C MET A 105 -18.52 1.51 -27.01
N ALA A 106 -18.09 2.76 -26.99
CA ALA A 106 -16.69 3.12 -26.77
C ALA A 106 -16.29 2.81 -25.32
N GLY A 107 -15.06 2.35 -25.11
CA GLY A 107 -14.46 2.21 -23.78
C GLY A 107 -14.21 3.56 -23.13
N LEU A 108 -14.24 3.60 -21.82
CA LEU A 108 -13.98 4.78 -20.99
C LEU A 108 -12.64 4.65 -20.29
N ALA A 109 -11.86 5.72 -20.26
CA ALA A 109 -10.71 5.81 -19.37
C ALA A 109 -11.18 5.97 -17.92
N MET A 110 -10.62 5.16 -17.00
CA MET A 110 -10.96 5.22 -15.58
C MET A 110 -9.68 5.32 -14.77
N ASP A 111 -9.56 6.38 -13.99
CA ASP A 111 -8.47 6.53 -13.02
C ASP A 111 -8.87 5.84 -11.71
N THR A 112 -8.15 4.79 -11.35
CA THR A 112 -8.34 4.05 -10.09
C THR A 112 -7.31 4.40 -9.03
N GLY A 113 -6.29 5.22 -9.36
CA GLY A 113 -5.15 5.54 -8.49
C GLY A 113 -5.25 6.87 -7.76
N ALA A 114 -6.36 7.62 -7.89
CA ALA A 114 -6.50 8.96 -7.31
C ALA A 114 -6.95 8.97 -5.83
N ALA A 115 -6.98 7.84 -5.15
CA ALA A 115 -7.49 7.71 -3.79
C ALA A 115 -6.35 7.63 -2.76
N PHE A 116 -6.07 8.74 -2.06
CA PHE A 116 -5.21 8.73 -0.88
C PHE A 116 -5.99 8.33 0.36
N VAL A 117 -5.48 7.32 1.07
CA VAL A 117 -6.03 6.87 2.35
C VAL A 117 -5.05 7.20 3.46
N THR A 118 -5.57 7.88 4.47
CA THR A 118 -4.84 8.36 5.66
C THR A 118 -5.68 8.10 6.90
N LYS A 119 -5.16 8.43 8.08
CA LYS A 119 -5.92 8.37 9.33
C LYS A 119 -7.22 9.19 9.30
N ALA A 120 -7.29 10.23 8.49
CA ALA A 120 -8.46 11.10 8.41
C ALA A 120 -9.68 10.46 7.72
N ASN A 121 -9.46 9.46 6.85
CA ASN A 121 -10.53 8.85 6.05
C ASN A 121 -10.55 7.31 6.09
N ILE A 122 -9.67 6.69 6.86
CA ILE A 122 -9.56 5.22 6.94
C ILE A 122 -10.86 4.56 7.39
N ASP A 123 -11.61 5.16 8.30
CA ASP A 123 -12.85 4.59 8.85
C ASP A 123 -13.92 4.40 7.76
N ALA A 124 -13.92 5.23 6.73
CA ALA A 124 -14.85 5.13 5.62
C ALA A 124 -14.54 3.96 4.67
N VAL A 125 -13.27 3.53 4.58
CA VAL A 125 -12.81 2.55 3.59
C VAL A 125 -12.41 1.21 4.20
N ALA A 126 -12.04 1.16 5.48
CA ALA A 126 -11.62 -0.05 6.17
C ALA A 126 -12.62 -1.22 6.08
N PRO A 127 -13.96 -1.01 6.20
CA PRO A 127 -14.92 -2.09 6.02
C PRO A 127 -14.89 -2.72 4.62
N LEU A 128 -14.58 -1.94 3.60
CA LEU A 128 -14.51 -2.40 2.21
C LEU A 128 -13.19 -3.16 1.95
N ALA A 129 -12.10 -2.77 2.60
CA ALA A 129 -10.84 -3.49 2.57
C ALA A 129 -10.99 -4.90 3.19
N ALA A 130 -11.72 -5.03 4.29
CA ALA A 130 -12.01 -6.32 4.92
C ALA A 130 -12.85 -7.25 4.01
N LEU A 131 -13.66 -6.69 3.12
CA LEU A 131 -14.45 -7.42 2.12
C LEU A 131 -13.70 -7.67 0.81
N GLN A 132 -12.45 -7.24 0.70
CA GLN A 132 -11.64 -7.30 -0.53
C GLN A 132 -12.29 -6.59 -1.73
N ILE A 133 -13.06 -5.54 -1.47
CA ILE A 133 -13.68 -4.69 -2.50
C ILE A 133 -12.82 -3.44 -2.77
N ARG A 134 -11.85 -3.22 -1.90
CA ARG A 134 -10.82 -2.17 -2.07
C ARG A 134 -9.45 -2.74 -1.86
#